data_132581d09cd8b484b28ae39ac2b1a1ba
#
_entry.id   132581d09cd8b484b28ae39ac2b1a1ba
#
_cell.length_a   1.000
_cell.length_b   1.000
_cell.length_c   1.000
_cell.angle_alpha   90.00
_cell.angle_beta   90.00
_cell.angle_gamma   90.00
#
_symmetry.space_group_name_H-M   'P 1'
#
loop_
_entity.id
_entity.type
_entity.pdbx_description
1 polymer ?
#
loop_
_entity_poly.entity_id
_entity_poly.type
_entity_poly.pdbx_seq_one_letter_code
_entity_poly.pdbx_strand_id
1 'polypeptide(L)'
;FCEVDGHRLQIITTTYCGITEAKAVEQLASLPNTEIRISYNTEIERLHAKAYIFVRNSGLSTAYIGSSNLSKSAQTDGLEWNLRVTNVENPHIIKSALATFDMYWNSENFEDFGIGGIDKFNRELKRQRDAKDPQKQFEMFNRYQVLPHQKQILDRLQVEREENDIWRNLVVAATGTGKTVVAAFDYKRF
;
A
#
# COMPACT_ATOMS: atom_id res chain seq x y z
N PHE A 1 -20.03 -19.13 2.76
CA PHE A 1 -19.33 -19.71 1.59
C PHE A 1 -18.13 -20.55 2.04
N CYS A 2 -17.14 -19.96 2.73
CA CYS A 2 -15.99 -20.73 3.27
C CYS A 2 -16.39 -21.74 4.34
N GLU A 3 -17.45 -21.50 5.09
CA GLU A 3 -17.94 -22.38 6.16
C GLU A 3 -18.57 -23.67 5.62
N VAL A 4 -19.30 -23.57 4.50
CA VAL A 4 -20.13 -24.69 3.99
C VAL A 4 -19.32 -25.60 3.08
N ASP A 5 -18.43 -25.07 2.25
CA ASP A 5 -17.77 -25.81 1.18
C ASP A 5 -16.29 -26.12 1.44
N GLY A 6 -15.77 -25.80 2.63
CA GLY A 6 -14.36 -26.03 3.00
C GLY A 6 -13.36 -25.24 2.16
N HIS A 7 -13.79 -24.12 1.57
CA HIS A 7 -12.91 -23.22 0.81
C HIS A 7 -11.87 -22.58 1.73
N ARG A 8 -10.63 -22.55 1.27
CA ARG A 8 -9.52 -21.87 1.96
C ARG A 8 -9.52 -20.39 1.59
N LEU A 9 -9.43 -19.53 2.60
CA LEU A 9 -9.24 -18.10 2.44
C LEU A 9 -7.83 -17.71 2.93
N GLN A 10 -7.04 -17.11 2.07
CA GLN A 10 -5.72 -16.59 2.41
C GLN A 10 -5.71 -15.07 2.20
N ILE A 11 -5.27 -14.36 3.21
CA ILE A 11 -5.28 -12.89 3.21
C ILE A 11 -3.87 -12.37 3.52
N ILE A 12 -3.40 -11.45 2.70
CA ILE A 12 -2.21 -10.66 2.97
C ILE A 12 -2.64 -9.22 3.20
N THR A 13 -2.22 -8.63 4.30
CA THR A 13 -2.49 -7.23 4.62
C THR A 13 -1.29 -6.55 5.29
N THR A 14 -1.43 -5.29 5.67
CA THR A 14 -0.34 -4.51 6.25
C THR A 14 -0.87 -3.50 7.26
N THR A 15 -0.04 -3.09 8.19
CA THR A 15 -0.28 -1.94 9.07
C THR A 15 0.08 -0.61 8.42
N TYR A 16 0.60 -0.64 7.18
CA TYR A 16 1.00 0.56 6.45
C TYR A 16 -0.12 1.59 6.38
N CYS A 17 0.23 2.81 6.65
CA CYS A 17 -0.70 3.94 6.72
C CYS A 17 -1.71 3.92 7.89
N GLY A 18 -1.76 2.89 8.73
CA GLY A 18 -2.70 2.80 9.85
C GLY A 18 -4.18 2.76 9.44
N ILE A 19 -4.49 2.38 8.18
CA ILE A 19 -5.84 2.43 7.60
C ILE A 19 -6.61 1.13 7.87
N THR A 20 -5.91 -0.01 7.92
CA THR A 20 -6.54 -1.32 8.14
C THR A 20 -7.22 -1.36 9.50
N GLU A 21 -8.48 -1.76 9.55
CA GLU A 21 -9.25 -1.86 10.79
C GLU A 21 -8.93 -3.17 11.52
N ALA A 22 -8.50 -3.08 12.78
CA ALA A 22 -8.20 -4.23 13.61
C ALA A 22 -9.40 -5.17 13.77
N LYS A 23 -10.61 -4.61 13.97
CA LYS A 23 -11.86 -5.37 14.08
C LYS A 23 -12.16 -6.17 12.81
N ALA A 24 -11.88 -5.63 11.64
CA ALA A 24 -12.08 -6.33 10.37
C ALA A 24 -11.12 -7.52 10.24
N VAL A 25 -9.85 -7.34 10.63
CA VAL A 25 -8.86 -8.44 10.62
C VAL A 25 -9.26 -9.53 11.60
N GLU A 26 -9.71 -9.17 12.80
CA GLU A 26 -10.18 -10.11 13.82
C GLU A 26 -11.40 -10.91 13.33
N GLN A 27 -12.38 -10.23 12.73
CA GLN A 27 -13.55 -10.88 12.15
C GLN A 27 -13.18 -11.85 11.02
N LEU A 28 -12.26 -11.46 10.13
CA LEU A 28 -11.76 -12.35 9.07
C LEU A 28 -10.99 -13.54 9.63
N ALA A 29 -10.16 -13.31 10.67
CA ALA A 29 -9.41 -14.38 11.32
C ALA A 29 -10.32 -15.40 12.05
N SER A 30 -11.53 -14.99 12.46
CA SER A 30 -12.51 -15.88 13.10
C SER A 30 -13.25 -16.79 12.11
N LEU A 31 -13.14 -16.54 10.79
CA LEU A 31 -13.75 -17.39 9.79
C LEU A 31 -13.02 -18.74 9.69
N PRO A 32 -13.74 -19.86 9.52
CA PRO A 32 -13.11 -21.16 9.32
C PRO A 32 -12.26 -21.18 8.04
N ASN A 33 -11.22 -22.00 8.04
CA ASN A 33 -10.30 -22.16 6.91
C ASN A 33 -9.64 -20.85 6.43
N THR A 34 -9.48 -19.86 7.33
CA THR A 34 -8.89 -18.57 7.02
C THR A 34 -7.51 -18.43 7.65
N GLU A 35 -6.56 -18.02 6.84
CA GLU A 35 -5.20 -17.71 7.24
C GLU A 35 -4.87 -16.26 6.86
N ILE A 36 -4.27 -15.51 7.77
CA ILE A 36 -3.92 -14.11 7.53
C ILE A 36 -2.45 -13.90 7.79
N ARG A 37 -1.78 -13.25 6.86
CA ARG A 37 -0.40 -12.79 7.02
C ARG A 37 -0.31 -11.27 6.94
N ILE A 38 0.52 -10.68 7.79
CA ILE A 38 0.59 -9.23 7.98
C ILE A 38 2.03 -8.75 7.84
N SER A 39 2.22 -7.74 6.99
CA SER A 39 3.46 -6.98 6.98
C SER A 39 3.39 -5.86 8.03
N TYR A 40 4.26 -5.95 9.02
CA TYR A 40 4.44 -4.93 10.06
C TYR A 40 5.60 -3.97 9.74
N ASN A 41 6.58 -4.42 8.95
CA ASN A 41 7.72 -3.60 8.58
C ASN A 41 7.42 -2.74 7.34
N THR A 42 6.78 -1.62 7.58
CA THR A 42 6.33 -0.69 6.52
C THR A 42 7.44 0.20 5.96
N GLU A 43 8.66 0.11 6.51
CA GLU A 43 9.83 0.83 6.01
C GLU A 43 10.49 0.06 4.85
N ILE A 44 10.49 -1.27 4.92
CA ILE A 44 11.06 -2.16 3.90
C ILE A 44 10.03 -2.47 2.82
N GLU A 45 8.82 -2.88 3.22
CA GLU A 45 7.76 -3.24 2.27
C GLU A 45 6.50 -2.40 2.48
N ARG A 46 6.12 -1.67 1.44
CA ARG A 46 4.90 -0.87 1.40
C ARG A 46 3.86 -1.56 0.54
N LEU A 47 3.24 -2.61 1.09
CA LEU A 47 2.17 -3.29 0.38
C LEU A 47 1.02 -2.32 0.06
N HIS A 48 0.82 -2.06 -1.21
CA HIS A 48 -0.27 -1.23 -1.72
C HIS A 48 -1.09 -1.95 -2.81
N ALA A 49 -0.87 -3.24 -2.98
CA ALA A 49 -1.63 -4.06 -3.92
C ALA A 49 -3.08 -4.25 -3.46
N LYS A 50 -4.00 -4.20 -4.40
CA LYS A 50 -5.41 -4.55 -4.21
C LYS A 50 -5.74 -5.59 -5.27
N ALA A 51 -5.77 -6.83 -4.84
CA ALA A 51 -6.06 -7.96 -5.70
C ALA A 51 -6.95 -8.98 -4.95
N TYR A 52 -7.94 -9.47 -5.65
CA TYR A 52 -8.85 -10.51 -5.17
C TYR A 52 -8.82 -11.63 -6.19
N ILE A 53 -8.32 -12.80 -5.78
CA ILE A 53 -8.10 -13.95 -6.66
C ILE A 53 -9.01 -15.09 -6.22
N PHE A 54 -9.90 -15.51 -7.08
CA PHE A 54 -10.83 -16.60 -6.86
C PHE A 54 -10.36 -17.82 -7.68
N VAL A 55 -9.71 -18.75 -7.01
CA VAL A 55 -9.24 -20.01 -7.64
C VAL A 55 -10.38 -21.03 -7.62
N ARG A 56 -10.66 -21.63 -8.76
CA ARG A 56 -11.72 -22.62 -8.91
C ARG A 56 -11.19 -23.91 -9.53
N ASN A 57 -11.60 -25.05 -8.99
CA ASN A 57 -11.26 -26.39 -9.51
C ASN A 57 -11.79 -26.61 -10.94
N SER A 58 -12.82 -25.88 -11.34
CA SER A 58 -13.35 -25.91 -12.71
C SER A 58 -12.44 -25.29 -13.77
N GLY A 59 -11.32 -24.68 -13.36
CA GLY A 59 -10.45 -23.90 -14.25
C GLY A 59 -10.94 -22.49 -14.59
N LEU A 60 -12.14 -22.11 -14.11
CA LEU A 60 -12.74 -20.79 -14.34
C LEU A 60 -12.33 -19.78 -13.27
N SER A 61 -11.02 -19.71 -12.98
CA SER A 61 -10.48 -18.78 -12.00
C SER A 61 -10.59 -17.32 -12.49
N THR A 62 -10.80 -16.40 -11.54
CA THR A 62 -11.01 -14.99 -11.81
C THR A 62 -10.17 -14.16 -10.84
N ALA A 63 -9.58 -13.08 -11.32
CA ALA A 63 -8.96 -12.07 -10.47
C ALA A 63 -9.54 -10.68 -10.73
N TYR A 64 -9.61 -9.88 -9.67
CA TYR A 64 -9.88 -8.45 -9.72
C TYR A 64 -8.64 -7.73 -9.22
N ILE A 65 -8.07 -6.88 -10.05
CA ILE A 65 -6.83 -6.15 -9.76
C ILE A 65 -7.08 -4.66 -10.04
N GLY A 66 -6.80 -3.80 -9.07
CA GLY A 66 -7.08 -2.39 -9.27
C GLY A 66 -6.76 -1.50 -8.09
N SER A 67 -7.52 -0.43 -7.92
CA SER A 67 -7.36 0.56 -6.87
C SER A 67 -8.25 0.33 -5.64
N SER A 68 -9.29 -0.51 -5.75
CA SER A 68 -10.28 -0.71 -4.70
C SER A 68 -9.75 -1.45 -3.49
N ASN A 69 -9.71 -0.79 -2.34
CA ASN A 69 -9.53 -1.45 -1.06
C ASN A 69 -10.80 -2.21 -0.62
N LEU A 70 -10.66 -3.18 0.28
CA LEU A 70 -11.80 -3.83 0.92
C LEU A 70 -12.38 -2.88 1.99
N SER A 71 -13.01 -1.81 1.55
CA SER A 71 -13.66 -0.81 2.39
C SER A 71 -15.05 -0.45 1.83
N LYS A 72 -15.94 0.00 2.72
CA LYS A 72 -17.29 0.38 2.30
C LYS A 72 -17.25 1.49 1.24
N SER A 73 -16.45 2.53 1.46
CA SER A 73 -16.32 3.66 0.51
C SER A 73 -15.81 3.23 -0.86
N ALA A 74 -14.81 2.36 -0.92
CA ALA A 74 -14.29 1.89 -2.20
C ALA A 74 -15.26 0.97 -2.97
N GLN A 75 -16.22 0.37 -2.27
CA GLN A 75 -17.19 -0.55 -2.88
C GLN A 75 -18.54 0.09 -3.19
N THR A 76 -18.85 1.25 -2.60
CA THR A 76 -20.17 1.90 -2.77
C THR A 76 -20.06 3.25 -3.47
N ASP A 77 -19.24 4.15 -2.96
CA ASP A 77 -19.27 5.58 -3.34
C ASP A 77 -17.95 6.05 -4.00
N GLY A 78 -16.88 5.25 -3.88
CA GLY A 78 -15.57 5.58 -4.42
C GLY A 78 -15.51 5.38 -5.94
N LEU A 79 -14.83 6.29 -6.64
CA LEU A 79 -14.48 6.14 -8.05
C LEU A 79 -13.23 5.27 -8.13
N GLU A 80 -13.42 3.98 -8.40
CA GLU A 80 -12.36 2.99 -8.38
C GLU A 80 -12.21 2.30 -9.74
N TRP A 81 -10.99 1.96 -10.10
CA TRP A 81 -10.70 1.22 -11.32
C TRP A 81 -10.28 -0.21 -10.97
N ASN A 82 -11.05 -1.18 -11.44
CA ASN A 82 -10.74 -2.59 -11.29
C ASN A 82 -10.77 -3.30 -12.63
N LEU A 83 -9.73 -4.02 -12.93
CA LEU A 83 -9.66 -4.93 -14.07
C LEU A 83 -10.11 -6.32 -13.60
N ARG A 84 -11.16 -6.86 -14.22
CA ARG A 84 -11.52 -8.28 -14.08
C ARG A 84 -10.76 -9.09 -15.10
N VAL A 85 -10.04 -10.10 -14.65
CA VAL A 85 -9.26 -11.02 -15.47
C VAL A 85 -9.77 -12.44 -15.25
N THR A 86 -9.91 -13.23 -16.33
CA THR A 86 -10.33 -14.63 -16.23
C THR A 86 -9.22 -15.55 -16.75
N ASN A 87 -9.18 -16.77 -16.20
CA ASN A 87 -8.21 -17.78 -16.68
C ASN A 87 -8.46 -18.22 -18.13
N VAL A 88 -9.67 -18.04 -18.63
CA VAL A 88 -10.03 -18.39 -20.02
C VAL A 88 -9.43 -17.37 -21.00
N GLU A 89 -9.56 -16.07 -20.70
CA GLU A 89 -9.11 -15.01 -21.60
C GLU A 89 -7.62 -14.67 -21.41
N ASN A 90 -7.14 -14.71 -20.18
CA ASN A 90 -5.79 -14.26 -19.82
C ASN A 90 -5.12 -15.18 -18.80
N PRO A 91 -4.87 -16.46 -19.12
CA PRO A 91 -4.32 -17.44 -18.19
C PRO A 91 -2.95 -17.06 -17.64
N HIS A 92 -2.13 -16.38 -18.43
CA HIS A 92 -0.80 -15.89 -18.00
C HIS A 92 -0.89 -14.83 -16.91
N ILE A 93 -1.91 -13.96 -16.92
CA ILE A 93 -2.10 -12.94 -15.88
C ILE A 93 -2.53 -13.58 -14.58
N ILE A 94 -3.47 -14.54 -14.62
CA ILE A 94 -3.87 -15.31 -13.43
C ILE A 94 -2.68 -16.06 -12.84
N LYS A 95 -1.87 -16.70 -13.68
CA LYS A 95 -0.66 -17.42 -13.24
C LYS A 95 0.35 -16.46 -12.59
N SER A 96 0.58 -15.28 -13.17
CA SER A 96 1.48 -14.28 -12.60
C SER A 96 0.95 -13.72 -11.28
N ALA A 97 -0.36 -13.46 -11.18
CA ALA A 97 -0.98 -12.97 -9.95
C ALA A 97 -0.85 -13.98 -8.81
N LEU A 98 -1.08 -15.28 -9.09
CA LEU A 98 -0.89 -16.36 -8.12
C LEU A 98 0.57 -16.49 -7.69
N ALA A 99 1.51 -16.48 -8.63
CA ALA A 99 2.94 -16.55 -8.33
C ALA A 99 3.40 -15.36 -7.47
N THR A 100 2.90 -14.16 -7.74
CA THR A 100 3.18 -12.98 -6.91
C THR A 100 2.58 -13.12 -5.52
N PHE A 101 1.34 -13.61 -5.41
CA PHE A 101 0.72 -13.89 -4.12
C PHE A 101 1.52 -14.91 -3.32
N ASP A 102 1.93 -16.03 -3.94
CA ASP A 102 2.72 -17.08 -3.30
C ASP A 102 4.09 -16.57 -2.85
N MET A 103 4.72 -15.69 -3.63
CA MET A 103 5.99 -15.05 -3.27
C MET A 103 5.83 -14.19 -2.00
N TYR A 104 4.78 -13.36 -1.91
CA TYR A 104 4.50 -12.59 -0.71
C TYR A 104 4.09 -13.48 0.46
N TRP A 105 3.26 -14.49 0.20
CA TRP A 105 2.81 -15.43 1.22
C TRP A 105 3.96 -16.15 1.92
N ASN A 106 4.99 -16.51 1.18
CA ASN A 106 6.16 -17.23 1.69
C ASN A 106 7.31 -16.31 2.11
N SER A 107 7.16 -15.00 1.98
CA SER A 107 8.18 -14.05 2.41
C SER A 107 8.21 -13.91 3.93
N GLU A 108 9.42 -13.83 4.51
CA GLU A 108 9.64 -13.59 5.93
C GLU A 108 9.12 -12.22 6.42
N ASN A 109 8.87 -11.30 5.49
CA ASN A 109 8.33 -9.98 5.80
C ASN A 109 6.82 -9.98 6.12
N PHE A 110 6.15 -11.11 5.91
CA PHE A 110 4.73 -11.30 6.20
C PHE A 110 4.57 -12.36 7.29
N GLU A 111 4.24 -11.90 8.48
CA GLU A 111 4.09 -12.74 9.65
C GLU A 111 2.67 -13.28 9.76
N ASP A 112 2.54 -14.52 10.25
CA ASP A 112 1.25 -15.11 10.56
C ASP A 112 0.54 -14.31 11.67
N PHE A 113 -0.76 -14.04 11.47
CA PHE A 113 -1.58 -13.30 12.44
C PHE A 113 -1.88 -14.10 13.72
N GLY A 114 -1.76 -15.38 13.74
CA GLY A 114 -1.84 -16.31 14.87
C GLY A 114 -2.55 -15.88 16.15
N ILE A 115 -2.48 -16.69 17.17
CA ILE A 115 -3.07 -16.42 18.50
C ILE A 115 -2.33 -15.24 19.15
N GLY A 116 -3.07 -14.19 19.56
CA GLY A 116 -2.51 -12.97 20.14
C GLY A 116 -2.03 -11.94 19.11
N GLY A 117 -2.17 -12.21 17.83
CA GLY A 117 -1.80 -11.29 16.74
C GLY A 117 -2.51 -9.94 16.82
N ILE A 118 -3.73 -9.90 17.39
CA ILE A 118 -4.50 -8.67 17.53
C ILE A 118 -3.80 -7.61 18.40
N ASP A 119 -3.13 -8.00 19.47
CA ASP A 119 -2.43 -7.06 20.34
C ASP A 119 -1.21 -6.45 19.66
N LYS A 120 -0.44 -7.28 18.93
CA LYS A 120 0.67 -6.81 18.11
C LYS A 120 0.16 -5.87 17.01
N PHE A 121 -0.90 -6.27 16.32
CA PHE A 121 -1.52 -5.50 15.27
C PHE A 121 -1.98 -4.12 15.76
N ASN A 122 -2.69 -4.06 16.87
CA ASN A 122 -3.16 -2.81 17.49
C ASN A 122 -2.00 -1.89 17.87
N ARG A 123 -0.92 -2.43 18.46
CA ARG A 123 0.28 -1.64 18.80
C ARG A 123 0.92 -1.02 17.56
N GLU A 124 1.09 -1.80 16.51
CA GLU A 124 1.71 -1.32 15.27
C GLU A 124 0.81 -0.34 14.51
N LEU A 125 -0.52 -0.56 14.49
CA LEU A 125 -1.46 0.42 13.96
C LEU A 125 -1.38 1.77 14.68
N LYS A 126 -1.33 1.74 16.01
CA LYS A 126 -1.18 2.95 16.81
C LYS A 126 0.12 3.65 16.48
N ARG A 127 1.23 2.92 16.41
CA ARG A 127 2.55 3.44 16.02
C ARG A 127 2.50 4.12 14.66
N GLN A 128 1.85 3.50 13.67
CA GLN A 128 1.70 4.06 12.33
C GLN A 128 0.81 5.32 12.29
N ARG A 129 -0.23 5.38 13.12
CA ARG A 129 -1.10 6.55 13.25
C ARG A 129 -0.38 7.70 13.96
N ASP A 130 0.34 7.40 15.03
CA ASP A 130 1.15 8.40 15.77
C ASP A 130 2.28 8.97 14.90
N ALA A 131 2.88 8.16 14.03
CA ALA A 131 3.87 8.62 13.07
C ALA A 131 3.30 9.58 12.00
N LYS A 132 1.98 9.59 11.81
CA LYS A 132 1.26 10.49 10.90
C LYS A 132 0.73 11.75 11.57
N ASP A 133 0.97 11.92 12.86
CA ASP A 133 0.60 13.15 13.57
C ASP A 133 1.23 14.36 12.84
N PRO A 134 0.42 15.33 12.37
CA PRO A 134 0.91 16.48 11.62
C PRO A 134 2.00 17.27 12.37
N GLN A 135 1.92 17.35 13.70
CA GLN A 135 2.94 18.01 14.51
C GLN A 135 4.27 17.24 14.49
N LYS A 136 4.23 15.91 14.65
CA LYS A 136 5.42 15.06 14.58
C LYS A 136 6.00 15.02 13.17
N GLN A 137 5.15 15.00 12.14
CA GLN A 137 5.60 15.09 10.74
C GLN A 137 6.27 16.43 10.44
N PHE A 138 5.75 17.53 10.96
CA PHE A 138 6.35 18.85 10.80
C PHE A 138 7.72 18.95 11.49
N GLU A 139 7.86 18.37 12.69
CA GLU A 139 9.16 18.27 13.39
C GLU A 139 10.16 17.39 12.62
N MET A 140 9.72 16.22 12.10
CA MET A 140 10.55 15.36 11.27
C MET A 140 10.93 16.06 9.96
N PHE A 141 10.01 16.76 9.32
CA PHE A 141 10.27 17.53 8.11
C PHE A 141 11.32 18.62 8.32
N ASN A 142 11.27 19.31 9.47
CA ASN A 142 12.26 20.32 9.82
C ASN A 142 13.66 19.73 10.10
N ARG A 143 13.75 18.44 10.43
CA ARG A 143 15.02 17.71 10.60
C ARG A 143 15.49 17.02 9.32
N TYR A 144 14.65 16.98 8.28
CA TYR A 144 14.98 16.32 7.03
C TYR A 144 16.09 17.07 6.28
N GLN A 145 17.14 16.35 5.91
CA GLN A 145 18.21 16.90 5.09
C GLN A 145 17.91 16.62 3.61
N VAL A 146 17.96 17.68 2.83
CA VAL A 146 17.76 17.58 1.37
C VAL A 146 18.91 16.80 0.74
N LEU A 147 18.62 15.78 -0.03
CA LEU A 147 19.62 14.98 -0.73
C LEU A 147 20.28 15.81 -1.85
N PRO A 148 21.54 15.51 -2.25
CA PRO A 148 22.28 16.30 -3.22
C PRO A 148 21.52 16.55 -4.54
N HIS A 149 20.88 15.54 -5.11
CA HIS A 149 20.10 15.66 -6.33
C HIS A 149 18.82 16.51 -6.16
N GLN A 150 18.19 16.44 -4.98
CA GLN A 150 17.03 17.29 -4.66
C GLN A 150 17.46 18.75 -4.49
N LYS A 151 18.62 18.98 -3.86
CA LYS A 151 19.19 20.31 -3.73
C LYS A 151 19.46 20.94 -5.10
N GLN A 152 20.04 20.20 -6.02
CA GLN A 152 20.28 20.69 -7.40
C GLN A 152 18.98 21.12 -8.10
N ILE A 153 17.88 20.37 -7.91
CA ILE A 153 16.58 20.74 -8.47
C ILE A 153 16.08 22.05 -7.83
N LEU A 154 16.13 22.14 -6.51
CA LEU A 154 15.68 23.32 -5.77
C LEU A 154 16.49 24.58 -6.13
N ASP A 155 17.80 24.45 -6.27
CA ASP A 155 18.68 25.56 -6.64
C ASP A 155 18.39 26.03 -8.08
N ARG A 156 18.12 25.10 -9.02
CA ARG A 156 17.70 25.48 -10.38
C ARG A 156 16.35 26.16 -10.40
N LEU A 157 15.36 25.68 -9.66
CA LEU A 157 14.05 26.32 -9.56
C LEU A 157 14.17 27.75 -9.01
N GLN A 158 15.06 27.96 -8.06
CA GLN A 158 15.33 29.28 -7.50
C GLN A 158 15.95 30.25 -8.54
N VAL A 159 16.97 29.79 -9.27
CA VAL A 159 17.59 30.57 -10.35
C VAL A 159 16.58 30.96 -11.43
N GLU A 160 15.72 30.00 -11.87
CA GLU A 160 14.69 30.31 -12.86
C GLU A 160 13.72 31.42 -12.40
N ARG A 161 13.40 31.47 -11.13
CA ARG A 161 12.54 32.53 -10.57
C ARG A 161 13.25 33.84 -10.39
N GLU A 162 14.44 33.83 -9.80
CA GLU A 162 15.15 35.04 -9.38
C GLU A 162 15.87 35.75 -10.53
N GLU A 163 16.43 34.95 -11.47
CA GLU A 163 17.23 35.50 -12.57
C GLU A 163 16.46 35.57 -13.88
N ASN A 164 15.53 34.60 -14.15
CA ASN A 164 14.83 34.50 -15.41
C ASN A 164 13.36 34.91 -15.35
N ASP A 165 12.83 35.21 -14.14
CA ASP A 165 11.41 35.52 -13.88
C ASP A 165 10.44 34.38 -14.37
N ILE A 166 10.92 33.11 -14.36
CA ILE A 166 10.16 31.96 -14.78
C ILE A 166 9.54 31.26 -13.56
N TRP A 167 8.23 31.40 -13.41
CA TRP A 167 7.47 30.86 -12.28
C TRP A 167 6.80 29.50 -12.54
N ARG A 168 6.81 29.05 -13.79
CA ARG A 168 6.21 27.76 -14.18
C ARG A 168 7.30 26.84 -14.72
N ASN A 169 7.61 25.81 -13.96
CA ASN A 169 8.66 24.85 -14.27
C ASN A 169 8.11 23.42 -14.28
N LEU A 170 8.62 22.58 -15.16
CA LEU A 170 8.36 21.15 -15.18
C LEU A 170 9.57 20.40 -14.61
N VAL A 171 9.37 19.72 -13.50
CA VAL A 171 10.39 18.86 -12.90
C VAL A 171 10.11 17.40 -13.26
N VAL A 172 10.98 16.78 -14.04
CA VAL A 172 10.90 15.36 -14.40
C VAL A 172 11.93 14.59 -13.58
N ALA A 173 11.45 13.65 -12.77
CA ALA A 173 12.29 12.82 -11.93
C ALA A 173 11.69 11.41 -11.79
N ALA A 174 12.53 10.39 -11.65
CA ALA A 174 12.11 9.00 -11.51
C ALA A 174 11.22 8.76 -10.28
N THR A 175 10.47 7.66 -10.26
CA THR A 175 9.70 7.24 -9.09
C THR A 175 10.64 6.96 -7.92
N GLY A 176 10.25 7.35 -6.71
CA GLY A 176 11.08 7.15 -5.51
C GLY A 176 12.16 8.21 -5.24
N THR A 177 12.44 9.15 -6.14
CA THR A 177 13.46 10.20 -5.96
C THR A 177 13.06 11.31 -4.99
N GLY A 178 11.84 11.26 -4.43
CA GLY A 178 11.37 12.26 -3.46
C GLY A 178 10.81 13.54 -4.09
N LYS A 179 10.09 13.45 -5.23
CA LYS A 179 9.43 14.60 -5.87
C LYS A 179 8.58 15.43 -4.90
N THR A 180 7.82 14.74 -4.04
CA THR A 180 7.00 15.39 -3.00
C THR A 180 7.85 16.19 -2.01
N VAL A 181 9.03 15.66 -1.67
CA VAL A 181 10.00 16.35 -0.79
C VAL A 181 10.50 17.62 -1.46
N VAL A 182 10.89 17.55 -2.74
CA VAL A 182 11.31 18.72 -3.52
C VAL A 182 10.20 19.78 -3.51
N ALA A 183 8.96 19.40 -3.83
CA ALA A 183 7.83 20.35 -3.83
C ALA A 183 7.59 20.97 -2.45
N ALA A 184 7.70 20.21 -1.37
CA ALA A 184 7.52 20.72 0.00
C ALA A 184 8.64 21.69 0.40
N PHE A 185 9.89 21.39 0.06
CA PHE A 185 11.01 22.31 0.31
C PHE A 185 10.98 23.56 -0.58
N ASP A 186 10.52 23.41 -1.81
CA ASP A 186 10.31 24.53 -2.70
C ASP A 186 9.24 25.48 -2.16
N TYR A 187 8.10 24.94 -1.72
CA TYR A 187 7.05 25.72 -1.06
C TYR A 187 7.53 26.42 0.22
N LYS A 188 8.41 25.79 1.01
CA LYS A 188 8.97 26.39 2.24
C LYS A 188 9.91 27.59 1.96
N ARG A 189 10.49 27.68 0.76
CA ARG A 189 11.36 28.80 0.36
C ARG A 189 10.58 30.05 -0.10
N PHE A 190 9.27 29.89 -0.32
CA PHE A 190 8.33 30.97 -0.55
C PHE A 190 7.88 31.63 0.76
#